data_e471b077922961c8a31ac5e878e9bca1
#
_entry.id   e471b077922961c8a31ac5e878e9bca1
#
_cell.length_a   1.000
_cell.length_b   1.000
_cell.length_c   1.000
_cell.angle_alpha   90.00
_cell.angle_beta   90.00
_cell.angle_gamma   90.00
#
_symmetry.space_group_name_H-M   'P 1'
#
loop_
_entity.id
_entity.type
_entity.pdbx_description
1 polymer ?
#
loop_
_entity_poly.entity_id
_entity_poly.type
_entity_poly.pdbx_seq_one_letter_code
_entity_poly.pdbx_strand_id
1 'polypeptide(L)'
;FTGWEILDVEPEQYREIEEKGYINNIFGDFFANQFVRIPTPDNPDKYTILRYHKGRNQLYVIKHYTGQYVYGIKARNFEQEMALDILLDDSIKLVSLSGKAGTGKTLLAIAAGLQKVVEEQKYSRLVISRPISPLGKDLGYLPGSKSEKFNPWMQPIYDNMEILLSSHLDKNKPNSNTKKRTSVNDLTDYGFLELEPLTYIRGRSLPDQFFIIDEAQNLSPHEMKTIITRAGENTKVVLTGDPYQIDIPYLDSQSNGLSVSVEKFKGEILVGHITLDKGERSALADLAAKYL
;
A
#
# COMPACT_ATOMS: atom_id res chain seq x y z
N PHE A 1 -5.13 1.04 15.77
CA PHE A 1 -5.50 -0.19 15.04
C PHE A 1 -4.41 -0.56 14.05
N THR A 2 -3.86 -1.78 14.17
CA THR A 2 -2.73 -2.27 13.33
C THR A 2 -3.19 -3.02 12.07
N GLY A 3 -4.43 -3.48 12.06
CA GLY A 3 -4.98 -4.32 10.99
C GLY A 3 -4.68 -5.81 11.14
N TRP A 4 -3.86 -6.21 12.11
CA TRP A 4 -3.52 -7.61 12.36
C TRP A 4 -3.16 -7.87 13.83
N GLU A 5 -3.24 -9.15 14.22
CA GLU A 5 -2.82 -9.64 15.53
C GLU A 5 -2.30 -11.08 15.46
N ILE A 6 -1.68 -11.55 16.51
CA ILE A 6 -1.25 -12.95 16.65
C ILE A 6 -2.37 -13.71 17.37
N LEU A 7 -2.72 -14.87 16.83
CA LEU A 7 -3.72 -15.75 17.41
C LEU A 7 -3.09 -17.11 17.67
N ASP A 8 -3.18 -17.56 18.91
CA ASP A 8 -2.83 -18.93 19.27
C ASP A 8 -4.07 -19.82 19.11
N VAL A 9 -3.88 -20.98 18.50
CA VAL A 9 -4.95 -21.96 18.25
C VAL A 9 -4.54 -23.34 18.74
N GLU A 10 -5.52 -24.15 19.10
CA GLU A 10 -5.27 -25.55 19.45
C GLU A 10 -4.82 -26.37 18.23
N PRO A 11 -4.03 -27.45 18.42
CA PRO A 11 -3.53 -28.27 17.31
C PRO A 11 -4.63 -28.82 16.39
N GLU A 12 -5.80 -29.10 16.91
CA GLU A 12 -6.96 -29.56 16.13
C GLU A 12 -7.51 -28.47 15.23
N GLN A 13 -7.60 -27.24 15.75
CA GLN A 13 -8.01 -26.07 14.97
C GLN A 13 -7.00 -25.74 13.86
N TYR A 14 -5.71 -25.88 14.15
CA TYR A 14 -4.66 -25.69 13.15
C TYR A 14 -4.79 -26.69 12.00
N ARG A 15 -5.05 -27.98 12.30
CA ARG A 15 -5.31 -29.01 11.28
C ARG A 15 -6.56 -28.69 10.45
N GLU A 16 -7.63 -28.22 11.09
CA GLU A 16 -8.83 -27.79 10.38
C GLU A 16 -8.54 -26.67 9.38
N ILE A 17 -7.71 -25.69 9.77
CA ILE A 17 -7.27 -24.59 8.90
C ILE A 17 -6.47 -25.13 7.70
N GLU A 18 -5.53 -26.06 7.93
CA GLU A 18 -4.73 -26.65 6.85
C GLU A 18 -5.59 -27.46 5.86
N GLU A 19 -6.57 -28.22 6.35
CA GLU A 19 -7.42 -29.06 5.51
C GLU A 19 -8.45 -28.26 4.75
N LYS A 20 -9.10 -27.28 5.36
CA LYS A 20 -10.24 -26.53 4.77
C LYS A 20 -9.83 -25.22 4.12
N GLY A 21 -8.70 -24.65 4.52
CA GLY A 21 -8.29 -23.30 4.10
C GLY A 21 -9.07 -22.19 4.82
N TYR A 22 -9.88 -22.51 5.82
CA TYR A 22 -10.60 -21.56 6.65
C TYR A 22 -11.00 -22.17 8.00
N ILE A 23 -11.37 -21.32 8.94
CA ILE A 23 -11.99 -21.74 10.21
C ILE A 23 -13.15 -20.78 10.55
N ASN A 24 -14.21 -21.30 11.15
CA ASN A 24 -15.28 -20.47 11.69
C ASN A 24 -14.75 -19.62 12.83
N ASN A 25 -15.19 -18.36 12.90
CA ASN A 25 -14.74 -17.49 13.98
C ASN A 25 -15.39 -17.87 15.30
N ILE A 26 -14.58 -18.39 16.20
CA ILE A 26 -14.91 -18.72 17.60
C ILE A 26 -13.98 -17.99 18.58
N PHE A 27 -13.12 -17.11 18.09
CA PHE A 27 -12.02 -16.52 18.84
C PHE A 27 -12.32 -15.13 19.40
N GLY A 28 -13.41 -14.49 18.97
CA GLY A 28 -13.81 -13.16 19.43
C GLY A 28 -14.21 -12.21 18.31
N ASP A 29 -14.18 -10.92 18.62
CA ASP A 29 -14.60 -9.87 17.70
C ASP A 29 -13.43 -9.42 16.85
N PHE A 30 -13.55 -9.57 15.53
CA PHE A 30 -12.63 -9.04 14.53
C PHE A 30 -13.29 -7.95 13.72
N PHE A 31 -12.48 -7.00 13.28
CA PHE A 31 -12.91 -6.03 12.28
C PHE A 31 -12.87 -6.66 10.88
N ALA A 32 -13.76 -6.22 9.97
CA ALA A 32 -13.72 -6.69 8.58
C ALA A 32 -12.32 -6.49 7.99
N ASN A 33 -11.84 -7.50 7.25
CA ASN A 33 -10.51 -7.53 6.65
C ASN A 33 -9.32 -7.47 7.63
N GLN A 34 -9.56 -7.65 8.93
CA GLN A 34 -8.48 -7.82 9.90
C GLN A 34 -7.79 -9.17 9.69
N PHE A 35 -6.46 -9.18 9.86
CA PHE A 35 -5.67 -10.39 9.72
C PHE A 35 -5.32 -10.99 11.07
N VAL A 36 -5.09 -12.30 11.06
CA VAL A 36 -4.47 -13.03 12.15
C VAL A 36 -3.26 -13.81 11.63
N ARG A 37 -2.19 -13.78 12.39
CA ARG A 37 -1.01 -14.61 12.19
C ARG A 37 -1.03 -15.75 13.21
N ILE A 38 -1.03 -16.99 12.74
CA ILE A 38 -1.04 -18.17 13.56
C ILE A 38 0.32 -18.86 13.44
N PRO A 39 1.11 -18.95 14.53
CA PRO A 39 2.33 -19.74 14.53
C PRO A 39 2.03 -21.23 14.28
N THR A 40 2.90 -21.94 13.55
CA THR A 40 2.74 -23.38 13.42
C THR A 40 3.10 -24.09 14.73
N PRO A 41 2.38 -25.13 15.13
CA PRO A 41 2.63 -25.81 16.41
C PRO A 41 4.06 -26.34 16.58
N ASP A 42 4.66 -26.83 15.49
CA ASP A 42 5.98 -27.46 15.51
C ASP A 42 7.14 -26.49 15.28
N ASN A 43 6.87 -25.28 14.79
CA ASN A 43 7.90 -24.28 14.47
C ASN A 43 7.32 -22.86 14.56
N PRO A 44 7.59 -22.10 15.63
CA PRO A 44 7.09 -20.73 15.82
C PRO A 44 7.57 -19.72 14.75
N ASP A 45 8.65 -20.04 14.05
CA ASP A 45 9.16 -19.19 12.96
C ASP A 45 8.33 -19.32 11.67
N LYS A 46 7.60 -20.44 11.54
CA LYS A 46 6.61 -20.64 10.50
C LYS A 46 5.24 -20.16 10.96
N TYR A 47 4.44 -19.70 10.03
CA TYR A 47 3.14 -19.15 10.33
C TYR A 47 2.17 -19.34 9.17
N THR A 48 0.90 -19.33 9.51
CA THR A 48 -0.21 -19.21 8.56
C THR A 48 -0.90 -17.86 8.78
N ILE A 49 -1.25 -17.18 7.70
CA ILE A 49 -1.95 -15.89 7.77
C ILE A 49 -3.38 -16.11 7.30
N LEU A 50 -4.33 -15.64 8.10
CA LEU A 50 -5.74 -15.65 7.75
C LEU A 50 -6.29 -14.22 7.76
N ARG A 51 -7.31 -13.98 6.95
CA ARG A 51 -8.07 -12.72 6.92
C ARG A 51 -9.52 -12.98 7.32
N TYR A 52 -10.06 -12.13 8.18
CA TYR A 52 -11.44 -12.23 8.62
C TYR A 52 -12.43 -11.72 7.58
N HIS A 53 -13.41 -12.56 7.26
CA HIS A 53 -14.52 -12.25 6.37
C HIS A 53 -15.79 -12.04 7.17
N LYS A 54 -16.17 -10.77 7.39
CA LYS A 54 -17.31 -10.38 8.24
C LYS A 54 -18.63 -11.04 7.82
N GLY A 55 -18.93 -11.06 6.52
CA GLY A 55 -20.21 -11.59 6.03
C GLY A 55 -20.40 -13.11 6.24
N ARG A 56 -19.30 -13.87 6.39
CA ARG A 56 -19.35 -15.31 6.65
C ARG A 56 -18.98 -15.66 8.08
N ASN A 57 -18.52 -14.69 8.85
CA ASN A 57 -17.95 -14.90 10.19
C ASN A 57 -16.86 -15.98 10.20
N GLN A 58 -15.93 -15.92 9.26
CA GLN A 58 -14.87 -16.89 9.05
C GLN A 58 -13.52 -16.23 8.84
N LEU A 59 -12.46 -16.93 9.23
CA LEU A 59 -11.07 -16.59 8.97
C LEU A 59 -10.57 -17.48 7.82
N TYR A 60 -10.10 -16.87 6.72
CA TYR A 60 -9.62 -17.55 5.52
C TYR A 60 -8.11 -17.41 5.38
N VAL A 61 -7.45 -18.53 5.05
CA VAL A 61 -6.03 -18.51 4.69
C VAL A 61 -5.83 -17.64 3.44
N ILE A 62 -4.93 -16.67 3.54
CA ILE A 62 -4.58 -15.84 2.41
C ILE A 62 -3.59 -16.54 1.48
N LYS A 63 -3.49 -16.02 0.28
CA LYS A 63 -2.47 -16.44 -0.68
C LYS A 63 -1.08 -16.03 -0.21
N HIS A 64 -0.11 -16.93 -0.24
CA HIS A 64 1.27 -16.61 0.10
C HIS A 64 1.97 -15.83 -1.01
N TYR A 65 2.42 -14.63 -0.70
CA TYR A 65 3.13 -13.73 -1.63
C TYR A 65 4.66 -13.76 -1.49
N THR A 66 5.23 -14.47 -0.52
CA THR A 66 6.68 -14.67 -0.40
C THR A 66 7.27 -15.47 -1.57
N GLY A 67 6.48 -16.38 -2.14
CA GLY A 67 6.83 -17.20 -3.31
C GLY A 67 6.46 -16.57 -4.66
N GLN A 68 5.60 -15.56 -4.69
CA GLN A 68 5.03 -14.99 -5.91
C GLN A 68 5.54 -13.57 -6.15
N TYR A 69 5.72 -13.25 -7.42
CA TYR A 69 6.07 -11.90 -7.85
C TYR A 69 4.82 -11.08 -8.12
N VAL A 70 4.81 -9.85 -7.60
CA VAL A 70 3.85 -8.81 -7.93
C VAL A 70 4.64 -7.69 -8.61
N TYR A 71 4.48 -7.56 -9.90
CA TYR A 71 5.21 -6.62 -10.75
C TYR A 71 6.72 -6.51 -10.42
N GLY A 72 7.37 -7.67 -10.35
CA GLY A 72 8.82 -7.77 -10.12
C GLY A 72 9.29 -7.87 -8.67
N ILE A 73 8.46 -7.63 -7.68
CA ILE A 73 8.81 -7.77 -6.26
C ILE A 73 8.09 -8.94 -5.59
N LYS A 74 8.61 -9.35 -4.43
CA LYS A 74 8.00 -10.34 -3.54
C LYS A 74 7.84 -9.72 -2.15
N ALA A 75 6.87 -10.21 -1.39
CA ALA A 75 6.82 -9.94 0.04
C ALA A 75 8.08 -10.51 0.73
N ARG A 76 8.68 -9.74 1.64
CA ARG A 76 9.87 -10.13 2.41
C ARG A 76 9.53 -10.58 3.83
N ASN A 77 8.32 -10.25 4.30
CA ASN A 77 7.81 -10.59 5.61
C ASN A 77 6.28 -10.68 5.58
N PHE A 78 5.68 -11.15 6.67
CA PHE A 78 4.25 -11.40 6.78
C PHE A 78 3.39 -10.13 6.67
N GLU A 79 3.88 -8.97 7.15
CA GLU A 79 3.16 -7.70 7.04
C GLU A 79 3.02 -7.27 5.57
N GLN A 80 4.07 -7.48 4.78
CA GLN A 80 4.05 -7.23 3.34
C GLN A 80 3.16 -8.23 2.60
N GLU A 81 3.04 -9.49 3.06
CA GLU A 81 2.07 -10.45 2.51
C GLU A 81 0.64 -9.99 2.73
N MET A 82 0.30 -9.56 3.96
CA MET A 82 -1.01 -9.00 4.29
C MET A 82 -1.32 -7.75 3.48
N ALA A 83 -0.33 -6.85 3.32
CA ALA A 83 -0.48 -5.64 2.52
C ALA A 83 -0.77 -5.97 1.05
N LEU A 84 -0.04 -6.91 0.44
CA LEU A 84 -0.28 -7.34 -0.94
C LEU A 84 -1.66 -7.99 -1.10
N ASP A 85 -2.12 -8.77 -0.12
CA ASP A 85 -3.43 -9.40 -0.17
C ASP A 85 -4.56 -8.37 -0.30
N ILE A 86 -4.59 -7.34 0.54
CA ILE A 86 -5.61 -6.28 0.45
C ILE A 86 -5.42 -5.35 -0.73
N LEU A 87 -4.18 -5.10 -1.17
CA LEU A 87 -3.90 -4.27 -2.35
C LEU A 87 -4.42 -4.92 -3.63
N LEU A 88 -4.28 -6.24 -3.76
CA LEU A 88 -4.67 -6.99 -4.94
C LEU A 88 -6.13 -7.46 -4.94
N ASP A 89 -6.83 -7.39 -3.82
CA ASP A 89 -8.25 -7.73 -3.72
C ASP A 89 -9.13 -6.56 -4.24
N ASP A 90 -9.75 -6.73 -5.40
CA ASP A 90 -10.58 -5.70 -6.04
C ASP A 90 -11.88 -5.38 -5.28
N SER A 91 -12.29 -6.21 -4.33
CA SER A 91 -13.45 -5.94 -3.48
C SER A 91 -13.16 -4.86 -2.42
N ILE A 92 -11.89 -4.69 -2.05
CA ILE A 92 -11.43 -3.67 -1.11
C ILE A 92 -11.17 -2.38 -1.90
N LYS A 93 -11.93 -1.33 -1.60
CA LYS A 93 -11.89 -0.06 -2.35
C LYS A 93 -11.01 1.01 -1.70
N LEU A 94 -10.79 0.92 -0.39
CA LEU A 94 -9.88 1.79 0.33
C LEU A 94 -8.86 0.94 1.08
N VAL A 95 -7.58 1.12 0.78
CA VAL A 95 -6.47 0.47 1.49
C VAL A 95 -5.63 1.55 2.17
N SER A 96 -5.27 1.32 3.42
CA SER A 96 -4.31 2.17 4.12
C SER A 96 -3.11 1.33 4.60
N LEU A 97 -1.92 1.79 4.24
CA LEU A 97 -0.63 1.24 4.67
C LEU A 97 0.08 2.28 5.52
N SER A 98 0.15 2.06 6.81
CA SER A 98 0.90 2.91 7.73
C SER A 98 2.19 2.23 8.21
N GLY A 99 3.13 3.01 8.74
CA GLY A 99 4.36 2.48 9.32
C GLY A 99 5.58 3.34 9.05
N LYS A 100 6.69 3.00 9.67
CA LYS A 100 7.95 3.76 9.57
C LYS A 100 8.50 3.79 8.13
N ALA A 101 9.35 4.78 7.85
CA ALA A 101 10.07 4.81 6.57
C ALA A 101 10.89 3.53 6.37
N GLY A 102 10.98 3.04 5.12
CA GLY A 102 11.77 1.83 4.77
C GLY A 102 11.04 0.51 5.01
N THR A 103 9.75 0.49 5.35
CA THR A 103 8.94 -0.74 5.46
C THR A 103 8.38 -1.23 4.12
N GLY A 104 8.52 -0.43 3.05
CA GLY A 104 8.10 -0.80 1.69
C GLY A 104 6.70 -0.37 1.27
N LYS A 105 5.99 0.43 2.06
CA LYS A 105 4.59 0.86 1.80
C LYS A 105 4.36 1.35 0.38
N THR A 106 5.10 2.37 -0.03
CA THR A 106 4.97 3.01 -1.34
C THR A 106 5.36 2.06 -2.46
N LEU A 107 6.43 1.28 -2.28
CA LEU A 107 6.88 0.28 -3.25
C LEU A 107 5.81 -0.80 -3.48
N LEU A 108 5.22 -1.35 -2.41
CA LEU A 108 4.15 -2.35 -2.50
C LEU A 108 2.90 -1.79 -3.17
N ALA A 109 2.50 -0.56 -2.82
CA ALA A 109 1.33 0.10 -3.42
C ALA A 109 1.52 0.32 -4.93
N ILE A 110 2.70 0.80 -5.35
CA ILE A 110 3.01 1.01 -6.77
C ILE A 110 3.07 -0.32 -7.52
N ALA A 111 3.73 -1.34 -6.95
CA ALA A 111 3.79 -2.66 -7.57
C ALA A 111 2.41 -3.27 -7.79
N ALA A 112 1.52 -3.20 -6.80
CA ALA A 112 0.15 -3.65 -6.93
C ALA A 112 -0.63 -2.84 -7.98
N GLY A 113 -0.46 -1.51 -8.00
CA GLY A 113 -1.08 -0.64 -9.00
C GLY A 113 -0.65 -0.97 -10.43
N LEU A 114 0.66 -1.17 -10.66
CA LEU A 114 1.18 -1.57 -11.96
C LEU A 114 0.70 -2.97 -12.37
N GLN A 115 0.67 -3.92 -11.44
CA GLN A 115 0.12 -5.25 -11.67
C GLN A 115 -1.34 -5.17 -12.13
N LYS A 116 -2.15 -4.38 -11.45
CA LYS A 116 -3.58 -4.24 -11.73
C LYS A 116 -3.90 -3.45 -13.01
N VAL A 117 -3.09 -2.45 -13.34
CA VAL A 117 -3.31 -1.59 -14.51
C VAL A 117 -2.65 -2.17 -15.77
N VAL A 118 -1.37 -2.56 -15.67
CA VAL A 118 -0.59 -2.95 -16.86
C VAL A 118 -0.78 -4.43 -17.21
N GLU A 119 -0.69 -5.32 -16.20
CA GLU A 119 -0.76 -6.76 -16.44
C GLU A 119 -2.20 -7.28 -16.48
N GLU A 120 -3.02 -6.89 -15.50
CA GLU A 120 -4.38 -7.41 -15.35
C GLU A 120 -5.43 -6.55 -16.07
N GLN A 121 -5.11 -5.31 -16.45
CA GLN A 121 -6.01 -4.34 -17.10
C GLN A 121 -7.34 -4.17 -16.35
N LYS A 122 -7.27 -4.23 -15.01
CA LYS A 122 -8.43 -4.18 -14.12
C LYS A 122 -8.88 -2.75 -13.86
N TYR A 123 -7.97 -1.80 -13.93
CA TYR A 123 -8.19 -0.36 -13.85
C TYR A 123 -7.56 0.30 -15.07
N SER A 124 -8.15 1.39 -15.51
CA SER A 124 -7.71 2.10 -16.71
C SER A 124 -6.37 2.81 -16.52
N ARG A 125 -6.07 3.25 -15.29
CA ARG A 125 -4.88 4.07 -15.00
C ARG A 125 -4.42 3.94 -13.56
N LEU A 126 -3.12 3.99 -13.35
CA LEU A 126 -2.48 4.22 -12.07
C LEU A 126 -2.24 5.72 -11.89
N VAL A 127 -2.86 6.32 -10.89
CA VAL A 127 -2.63 7.73 -10.50
C VAL A 127 -1.88 7.75 -9.19
N ILE A 128 -0.77 8.48 -9.12
CA ILE A 128 0.01 8.65 -7.89
C ILE A 128 0.11 10.12 -7.56
N SER A 129 -0.26 10.47 -6.35
CA SER A 129 -0.28 11.83 -5.86
C SER A 129 0.36 11.95 -4.49
N ARG A 130 0.97 13.10 -4.24
CA ARG A 130 1.52 13.46 -2.92
C ARG A 130 1.02 14.84 -2.51
N PRO A 131 0.73 15.06 -1.20
CA PRO A 131 0.51 16.39 -0.66
C PRO A 131 1.76 17.24 -0.85
N ILE A 132 1.61 18.49 -1.26
CA ILE A 132 2.71 19.45 -1.26
C ILE A 132 2.77 20.07 0.13
N SER A 133 3.77 19.71 0.91
CA SER A 133 4.06 20.39 2.18
C SER A 133 5.09 21.48 1.92
N PRO A 134 4.83 22.73 2.24
CA PRO A 134 5.83 23.79 2.15
C PRO A 134 6.87 23.60 3.26
N LEU A 135 7.87 22.78 3.03
CA LEU A 135 9.05 22.72 3.89
C LEU A 135 9.88 23.99 3.68
N GLY A 136 9.65 24.99 4.54
CA GLY A 136 10.48 26.17 4.71
C GLY A 136 10.62 27.06 3.46
N LYS A 137 10.30 28.34 3.59
CA LYS A 137 10.32 29.41 2.58
C LYS A 137 9.58 29.06 1.28
N ASP A 138 8.54 29.80 1.00
CA ASP A 138 7.82 29.76 -0.27
C ASP A 138 8.71 29.22 -1.39
N LEU A 139 8.26 28.20 -2.11
CA LEU A 139 8.77 27.86 -3.42
C LEU A 139 8.56 29.09 -4.30
N GLY A 140 9.37 30.14 -4.04
CA GLY A 140 9.37 31.36 -4.78
C GLY A 140 9.45 31.02 -6.26
N TYR A 141 9.01 31.91 -7.08
CA TYR A 141 9.00 31.87 -8.52
C TYR A 141 10.21 31.08 -9.11
N LEU A 142 10.13 29.75 -9.08
CA LEU A 142 11.11 28.91 -9.77
C LEU A 142 10.79 29.02 -11.27
N PRO A 143 11.72 29.52 -12.11
CA PRO A 143 11.57 29.52 -13.54
C PRO A 143 11.54 28.07 -14.04
N GLY A 144 10.65 27.75 -14.96
CA GLY A 144 10.53 26.43 -15.57
C GLY A 144 9.09 26.01 -15.86
N SER A 145 8.92 24.98 -16.66
CA SER A 145 7.63 24.35 -16.93
C SER A 145 7.01 23.75 -15.66
N LYS A 146 5.70 23.53 -15.65
CA LYS A 146 5.01 22.92 -14.50
C LYS A 146 5.66 21.60 -14.08
N SER A 147 6.05 20.76 -15.03
CA SER A 147 6.71 19.47 -14.81
C SER A 147 8.08 19.61 -14.12
N GLU A 148 8.89 20.60 -14.50
CA GLU A 148 10.23 20.81 -13.92
C GLU A 148 10.16 21.25 -12.45
N LYS A 149 9.11 21.95 -12.04
CA LYS A 149 8.91 22.39 -10.67
C LYS A 149 8.49 21.27 -9.73
N PHE A 150 7.80 20.24 -10.24
CA PHE A 150 7.27 19.13 -9.45
C PHE A 150 8.19 17.90 -9.40
N ASN A 151 9.14 17.80 -10.34
CA ASN A 151 10.07 16.67 -10.43
C ASN A 151 10.80 16.34 -9.11
N PRO A 152 11.38 17.32 -8.36
CA PRO A 152 12.07 17.00 -7.11
C PRO A 152 11.15 16.40 -6.07
N TRP A 153 9.86 16.78 -6.06
CA TRP A 153 8.87 16.32 -5.10
C TRP A 153 8.43 14.87 -5.37
N MET A 154 8.41 14.48 -6.63
CA MET A 154 8.02 13.15 -7.07
C MET A 154 9.23 12.20 -7.20
N GLN A 155 10.46 12.65 -6.94
CA GLN A 155 11.66 11.83 -7.09
C GLN A 155 11.57 10.48 -6.36
N PRO A 156 11.07 10.37 -5.10
CA PRO A 156 10.93 9.07 -4.43
C PRO A 156 9.97 8.11 -5.15
N ILE A 157 9.00 8.63 -5.90
CA ILE A 157 8.10 7.81 -6.71
C ILE A 157 8.84 7.30 -7.94
N TYR A 158 9.60 8.17 -8.63
CA TYR A 158 10.43 7.76 -9.76
C TYR A 158 11.43 6.68 -9.38
N ASP A 159 12.11 6.82 -8.24
CA ASP A 159 13.09 5.85 -7.73
C ASP A 159 12.43 4.46 -7.51
N ASN A 160 11.24 4.44 -6.88
CA ASN A 160 10.48 3.20 -6.70
C ASN A 160 10.03 2.59 -8.05
N MET A 161 9.59 3.43 -9.00
CA MET A 161 9.19 2.99 -10.33
C MET A 161 10.37 2.34 -11.09
N GLU A 162 11.57 2.95 -11.05
CA GLU A 162 12.76 2.41 -11.70
C GLU A 162 13.15 1.03 -11.13
N ILE A 163 13.08 0.86 -9.80
CA ILE A 163 13.30 -0.44 -9.14
C ILE A 163 12.31 -1.48 -9.67
N LEU A 164 11.03 -1.14 -9.75
CA LEU A 164 9.98 -2.06 -10.18
C LEU A 164 10.12 -2.44 -11.66
N LEU A 165 10.34 -1.46 -12.54
CA LEU A 165 10.50 -1.67 -13.96
C LEU A 165 11.73 -2.52 -14.29
N SER A 166 12.86 -2.27 -13.62
CA SER A 166 14.06 -3.08 -13.78
C SER A 166 13.86 -4.52 -13.29
N SER A 167 13.27 -4.69 -12.11
CA SER A 167 13.01 -6.00 -11.51
C SER A 167 12.01 -6.84 -12.30
N HIS A 168 11.01 -6.20 -12.90
CA HIS A 168 10.00 -6.87 -13.73
C HIS A 168 10.59 -7.39 -15.05
N LEU A 169 11.47 -6.62 -15.68
CA LEU A 169 12.14 -7.01 -16.93
C LEU A 169 13.08 -8.22 -16.76
N ASP A 170 13.83 -8.26 -15.67
CA ASP A 170 14.80 -9.33 -15.41
C ASP A 170 14.14 -10.72 -15.28
N LYS A 171 12.88 -10.77 -14.90
CA LYS A 171 12.13 -12.00 -14.63
C LYS A 171 11.31 -12.53 -15.79
N ASN A 172 10.84 -11.66 -16.67
CA ASN A 172 9.90 -12.07 -17.73
C ASN A 172 10.56 -12.56 -19.04
N LYS A 173 11.86 -12.26 -19.29
CA LYS A 173 12.60 -12.82 -20.47
C LYS A 173 14.12 -12.85 -20.24
N PRO A 174 14.72 -13.95 -19.78
CA PRO A 174 16.17 -14.04 -19.62
C PRO A 174 16.99 -14.03 -20.93
N ASN A 175 16.37 -14.20 -22.13
CA ASN A 175 17.10 -14.50 -23.37
C ASN A 175 16.74 -13.67 -24.61
N SER A 176 16.16 -12.48 -24.51
CA SER A 176 15.93 -11.67 -25.72
C SER A 176 16.88 -10.46 -25.82
N ASN A 177 17.70 -10.45 -26.87
CA ASN A 177 18.63 -9.34 -27.20
C ASN A 177 17.96 -8.03 -27.65
N THR A 178 16.64 -7.93 -27.59
CA THR A 178 15.85 -6.74 -27.98
C THR A 178 14.89 -6.37 -26.86
N LYS A 179 15.42 -5.93 -25.70
CA LYS A 179 14.57 -5.39 -24.63
C LYS A 179 14.36 -3.89 -24.90
N LYS A 180 13.22 -3.50 -25.42
CA LYS A 180 12.70 -2.17 -25.23
C LYS A 180 12.41 -2.05 -23.73
N ARG A 181 13.27 -1.37 -22.98
CA ARG A 181 13.03 -1.06 -21.57
C ARG A 181 11.80 -0.16 -21.50
N THR A 182 10.72 -0.66 -20.91
CA THR A 182 9.57 0.18 -20.57
C THR A 182 10.06 1.19 -19.53
N SER A 183 9.96 2.46 -19.85
CA SER A 183 10.33 3.56 -18.96
C SER A 183 9.09 4.14 -18.27
N VAL A 184 9.29 4.96 -17.25
CA VAL A 184 8.20 5.74 -16.63
C VAL A 184 7.51 6.63 -17.67
N ASN A 185 8.29 7.21 -18.59
CA ASN A 185 7.76 8.04 -19.67
C ASN A 185 6.87 7.23 -20.63
N ASP A 186 7.27 6.01 -21.00
CA ASP A 186 6.44 5.14 -21.84
C ASP A 186 5.08 4.85 -21.17
N LEU A 187 5.05 4.56 -19.87
CA LEU A 187 3.80 4.33 -19.14
C LEU A 187 2.90 5.58 -19.11
N THR A 188 3.51 6.76 -19.00
CA THR A 188 2.80 8.03 -19.03
C THR A 188 2.27 8.34 -20.43
N ASP A 189 3.08 8.15 -21.47
CA ASP A 189 2.72 8.40 -22.88
C ASP A 189 1.60 7.45 -23.35
N TYR A 190 1.60 6.21 -22.87
CA TYR A 190 0.51 5.26 -23.13
C TYR A 190 -0.74 5.49 -22.27
N GLY A 191 -0.70 6.43 -21.31
CA GLY A 191 -1.82 6.78 -20.44
C GLY A 191 -2.06 5.80 -19.29
N PHE A 192 -1.16 4.86 -19.03
CA PHE A 192 -1.26 3.94 -17.90
C PHE A 192 -0.86 4.56 -16.56
N LEU A 193 -0.06 5.62 -16.59
CA LEU A 193 0.46 6.29 -15.40
C LEU A 193 0.20 7.80 -15.46
N GLU A 194 -0.26 8.36 -14.33
CA GLU A 194 -0.40 9.80 -14.13
C GLU A 194 0.24 10.16 -12.77
N LEU A 195 1.22 11.05 -12.82
CA LEU A 195 1.90 11.57 -11.64
C LEU A 195 1.53 13.04 -11.48
N GLU A 196 0.71 13.35 -10.48
CA GLU A 196 0.20 14.72 -10.28
C GLU A 196 0.22 15.13 -8.81
N PRO A 197 0.49 16.41 -8.53
CA PRO A 197 0.26 16.99 -7.21
C PRO A 197 -1.21 16.88 -6.83
N LEU A 198 -1.49 16.63 -5.56
CA LEU A 198 -2.83 16.44 -5.06
C LEU A 198 -3.77 17.63 -5.29
N THR A 199 -3.20 18.84 -5.38
CA THR A 199 -3.95 20.08 -5.68
C THR A 199 -4.65 20.05 -7.03
N TYR A 200 -4.13 19.30 -8.01
CA TYR A 200 -4.75 19.19 -9.36
C TYR A 200 -5.86 18.13 -9.43
N ILE A 201 -5.95 17.26 -8.43
CA ILE A 201 -7.01 16.26 -8.33
C ILE A 201 -8.30 16.84 -7.74
N ARG A 202 -8.20 17.98 -7.03
CA ARG A 202 -9.38 18.68 -6.49
C ARG A 202 -10.32 19.10 -7.63
N GLY A 203 -11.60 18.71 -7.50
CA GLY A 203 -12.65 19.03 -8.49
C GLY A 203 -12.79 18.01 -9.63
N ARG A 204 -11.90 17.04 -9.76
CA ARG A 204 -12.02 15.94 -10.74
C ARG A 204 -12.80 14.77 -10.13
N SER A 205 -13.50 14.03 -10.95
CA SER A 205 -13.96 12.67 -10.62
C SER A 205 -12.92 11.67 -11.15
N LEU A 206 -12.68 10.62 -10.40
CA LEU A 206 -11.66 9.61 -10.71
C LEU A 206 -12.33 8.23 -10.87
N PRO A 207 -13.03 7.95 -11.99
CA PRO A 207 -13.58 6.64 -12.23
C PRO A 207 -12.52 5.66 -12.75
N ASP A 208 -12.69 4.38 -12.42
CA ASP A 208 -11.91 3.27 -12.98
C ASP A 208 -10.38 3.40 -12.80
N GLN A 209 -9.94 3.89 -11.64
CA GLN A 209 -8.53 4.17 -11.40
C GLN A 209 -8.00 3.44 -10.16
N PHE A 210 -6.72 3.08 -10.21
CA PHE A 210 -5.95 2.70 -9.04
C PHE A 210 -5.21 3.96 -8.55
N PHE A 211 -5.70 4.58 -7.47
CA PHE A 211 -5.26 5.89 -7.01
C PHE A 211 -4.48 5.79 -5.71
N ILE A 212 -3.19 6.15 -5.75
CA ILE A 212 -2.28 6.15 -4.60
C ILE A 212 -2.11 7.59 -4.11
N ILE A 213 -2.29 7.79 -2.81
CA ILE A 213 -1.96 9.01 -2.09
C ILE A 213 -0.79 8.69 -1.16
N ASP A 214 0.40 9.08 -1.56
CA ASP A 214 1.62 8.89 -0.77
C ASP A 214 1.81 10.06 0.20
N GLU A 215 2.45 9.82 1.36
CA GLU A 215 2.59 10.78 2.48
C GLU A 215 1.24 11.33 2.99
N ALA A 216 0.25 10.44 3.07
CA ALA A 216 -1.14 10.79 3.40
C ALA A 216 -1.30 11.37 4.84
N GLN A 217 -0.32 11.17 5.74
CA GLN A 217 -0.30 11.80 7.06
C GLN A 217 -0.18 13.33 7.01
N ASN A 218 0.26 13.88 5.88
CA ASN A 218 0.35 15.33 5.67
C ASN A 218 -0.98 15.97 5.20
N LEU A 219 -2.06 15.20 5.22
CA LEU A 219 -3.41 15.69 4.94
C LEU A 219 -4.22 15.84 6.23
N SER A 220 -5.00 16.92 6.31
CA SER A 220 -6.04 17.04 7.32
C SER A 220 -7.19 16.06 7.04
N PRO A 221 -8.01 15.70 8.05
CA PRO A 221 -9.20 14.87 7.84
C PRO A 221 -10.19 15.45 6.83
N HIS A 222 -10.30 16.78 6.75
CA HIS A 222 -11.15 17.46 5.79
C HIS A 222 -10.65 17.30 4.35
N GLU A 223 -9.35 17.45 4.13
CA GLU A 223 -8.72 17.22 2.82
C GLU A 223 -8.86 15.76 2.41
N MET A 224 -8.58 14.83 3.33
CA MET A 224 -8.74 13.40 3.09
C MET A 224 -10.17 13.06 2.67
N LYS A 225 -11.18 13.56 3.39
CA LYS A 225 -12.60 13.40 3.01
C LYS A 225 -12.86 13.93 1.61
N THR A 226 -12.36 15.13 1.30
CA THR A 226 -12.55 15.77 0.00
C THR A 226 -12.00 14.93 -1.14
N ILE A 227 -10.88 14.23 -0.92
CA ILE A 227 -10.22 13.40 -1.93
C ILE A 227 -10.92 12.06 -2.07
N ILE A 228 -11.17 11.34 -0.96
CA ILE A 228 -11.82 10.02 -1.00
C ILE A 228 -13.21 10.11 -1.66
N THR A 229 -13.95 11.20 -1.44
CA THR A 229 -15.27 11.42 -2.09
C THR A 229 -15.18 11.66 -3.60
N ARG A 230 -13.98 11.78 -4.18
CA ARG A 230 -13.76 11.87 -5.64
C ARG A 230 -13.57 10.51 -6.30
N ALA A 231 -13.39 9.45 -5.50
CA ALA A 231 -13.35 8.10 -6.02
C ALA A 231 -14.66 7.81 -6.76
N GLY A 232 -14.57 7.61 -8.05
CA GLY A 232 -15.70 7.23 -8.89
C GLY A 232 -15.96 5.72 -8.88
N GLU A 233 -16.85 5.29 -9.74
CA GLU A 233 -17.13 3.86 -9.91
C GLU A 233 -15.85 3.10 -10.29
N ASN A 234 -15.71 1.88 -9.76
CA ASN A 234 -14.56 0.99 -9.95
C ASN A 234 -13.20 1.62 -9.59
N THR A 235 -13.12 2.57 -8.68
CA THR A 235 -11.85 3.14 -8.21
C THR A 235 -11.40 2.48 -6.92
N LYS A 236 -10.11 2.20 -6.83
CA LYS A 236 -9.42 1.80 -5.60
C LYS A 236 -8.52 2.93 -5.15
N VAL A 237 -8.68 3.34 -3.89
CA VAL A 237 -7.84 4.36 -3.24
C VAL A 237 -6.87 3.68 -2.30
N VAL A 238 -5.61 4.04 -2.39
CA VAL A 238 -4.54 3.54 -1.52
C VAL A 238 -3.85 4.70 -0.82
N LEU A 239 -3.85 4.68 0.50
CA LEU A 239 -3.18 5.66 1.35
C LEU A 239 -1.89 5.05 1.87
N THR A 240 -0.75 5.71 1.66
CA THR A 240 0.52 5.31 2.26
C THR A 240 1.07 6.46 3.11
N GLY A 241 1.68 6.15 4.25
CA GLY A 241 2.25 7.20 5.10
C GLY A 241 2.84 6.70 6.41
N ASP A 242 3.53 7.60 7.09
CA ASP A 242 4.06 7.42 8.44
C ASP A 242 3.38 8.42 9.40
N PRO A 243 2.50 7.96 10.30
CA PRO A 243 1.77 8.84 11.20
C PRO A 243 2.66 9.69 12.13
N TYR A 244 3.95 9.34 12.24
CA TYR A 244 4.91 10.04 13.10
C TYR A 244 5.83 11.00 12.34
N GLN A 245 5.83 10.96 10.99
CA GLN A 245 6.60 11.85 10.12
C GLN A 245 5.68 12.89 9.49
N ILE A 246 5.23 13.86 10.29
CA ILE A 246 4.28 14.90 9.88
C ILE A 246 5.04 16.19 9.65
N ASP A 247 4.93 16.74 8.43
CA ASP A 247 5.55 18.01 8.04
C ASP A 247 4.65 19.22 8.33
N ILE A 248 3.38 18.99 8.62
CA ILE A 248 2.36 20.03 8.80
C ILE A 248 2.26 20.41 10.29
N PRO A 249 2.53 21.67 10.69
CA PRO A 249 2.68 22.06 12.09
C PRO A 249 1.44 21.91 12.98
N TYR A 250 0.24 21.84 12.38
CA TYR A 250 -1.03 21.76 13.12
C TYR A 250 -1.65 20.36 13.11
N LEU A 251 -0.94 19.37 12.60
CA LEU A 251 -1.33 17.97 12.64
C LEU A 251 -0.43 17.18 13.59
N ASP A 252 -0.97 16.13 14.19
CA ASP A 252 -0.24 15.18 15.02
C ASP A 252 -0.54 13.73 14.60
N SER A 253 0.06 12.76 15.28
CA SER A 253 -0.06 11.35 14.96
C SER A 253 -1.50 10.80 15.06
N GLN A 254 -2.39 11.49 15.77
CA GLN A 254 -3.79 11.09 15.95
C GLN A 254 -4.77 11.92 15.14
N SER A 255 -4.45 13.18 14.87
CA SER A 255 -5.33 14.15 14.22
C SER A 255 -5.15 14.27 12.71
N ASN A 256 -4.12 13.63 12.12
CA ASN A 256 -3.90 13.63 10.68
C ASN A 256 -4.92 12.79 9.92
N GLY A 257 -5.08 13.07 8.63
CA GLY A 257 -6.09 12.43 7.78
C GLY A 257 -5.92 10.92 7.64
N LEU A 258 -4.67 10.41 7.63
CA LEU A 258 -4.41 8.97 7.57
C LEU A 258 -4.91 8.27 8.83
N SER A 259 -4.46 8.68 10.01
CA SER A 259 -4.83 8.08 11.29
C SER A 259 -6.34 8.15 11.56
N VAL A 260 -6.95 9.30 11.29
CA VAL A 260 -8.41 9.48 11.44
C VAL A 260 -9.18 8.57 10.48
N SER A 261 -8.70 8.39 9.24
CA SER A 261 -9.35 7.49 8.28
C SER A 261 -9.27 6.03 8.74
N VAL A 262 -8.12 5.57 9.23
CA VAL A 262 -7.93 4.22 9.76
C VAL A 262 -8.92 3.96 10.90
N GLU A 263 -9.01 4.87 11.87
CA GLU A 263 -9.90 4.67 13.03
C GLU A 263 -11.38 4.75 12.68
N LYS A 264 -11.78 5.63 11.77
CA LYS A 264 -13.19 5.80 11.40
C LYS A 264 -13.71 4.72 10.45
N PHE A 265 -12.86 4.16 9.62
CA PHE A 265 -13.27 3.15 8.64
C PHE A 265 -12.97 1.71 9.05
N LYS A 266 -12.35 1.49 10.22
CA LYS A 266 -12.11 0.13 10.71
C LYS A 266 -13.44 -0.63 10.83
N GLY A 267 -13.45 -1.85 10.31
CA GLY A 267 -14.64 -2.69 10.31
C GLY A 267 -15.60 -2.49 9.13
N GLU A 268 -15.32 -1.54 8.22
CA GLU A 268 -16.03 -1.43 6.96
C GLU A 268 -15.53 -2.47 5.95
N ILE A 269 -16.48 -3.13 5.26
CA ILE A 269 -16.17 -4.27 4.37
C ILE A 269 -15.30 -3.83 3.17
N LEU A 270 -15.48 -2.59 2.71
CA LEU A 270 -14.74 -2.02 1.58
C LEU A 270 -13.33 -1.54 1.95
N VAL A 271 -12.92 -1.67 3.22
CA VAL A 271 -11.70 -1.05 3.73
C VAL A 271 -10.75 -2.11 4.28
N GLY A 272 -9.46 -1.99 3.95
CA GLY A 272 -8.37 -2.77 4.51
C GLY A 272 -7.27 -1.87 5.07
N HIS A 273 -6.67 -2.28 6.18
CA HIS A 273 -5.58 -1.54 6.82
C HIS A 273 -4.49 -2.49 7.28
N ILE A 274 -3.24 -2.09 7.06
CA ILE A 274 -2.06 -2.75 7.64
C ILE A 274 -1.06 -1.72 8.12
N THR A 275 -0.60 -1.89 9.36
CA THR A 275 0.59 -1.22 9.88
C THR A 275 1.79 -2.12 9.64
N LEU A 276 2.81 -1.58 8.96
CA LEU A 276 4.08 -2.24 8.69
C LEU A 276 5.12 -1.68 9.66
N ASP A 277 5.54 -2.50 10.62
CA ASP A 277 6.54 -2.11 11.63
C ASP A 277 7.94 -2.59 11.26
N LYS A 278 8.04 -3.72 10.53
CA LYS A 278 9.31 -4.31 10.15
C LYS A 278 9.94 -3.55 8.98
N GLY A 279 10.99 -2.80 9.28
CA GLY A 279 11.83 -2.15 8.25
C GLY A 279 12.67 -3.17 7.49
N GLU A 280 12.77 -3.00 6.18
CA GLU A 280 13.65 -3.77 5.29
C GLU A 280 14.81 -2.88 4.82
N ARG A 281 15.44 -2.21 5.80
CA ARG A 281 16.54 -1.26 5.56
C ARG A 281 17.89 -1.97 5.53
N SER A 282 18.92 -1.26 5.06
CA SER A 282 20.29 -1.71 5.22
C SER A 282 20.71 -1.65 6.70
N ALA A 283 21.67 -2.50 7.10
CA ALA A 283 22.21 -2.51 8.47
C ALA A 283 22.68 -1.11 8.94
N LEU A 284 23.20 -0.29 8.03
CA LEU A 284 23.61 1.09 8.33
C LEU A 284 22.41 2.00 8.62
N ALA A 285 21.33 1.87 7.84
CA ALA A 285 20.13 2.66 8.05
C ALA A 285 19.40 2.29 9.36
N ASP A 286 19.39 1.00 9.71
CA ASP A 286 18.87 0.54 11.01
C ASP A 286 19.73 1.05 12.19
N LEU A 287 21.04 1.05 12.02
CA LEU A 287 21.94 1.60 13.02
C LEU A 287 21.71 3.10 13.23
N ALA A 288 21.58 3.87 12.16
CA ALA A 288 21.29 5.30 12.22
C ALA A 288 19.95 5.58 12.90
N ALA A 289 18.89 4.85 12.54
CA ALA A 289 17.57 5.00 13.15
C ALA A 289 17.52 4.62 14.65
N LYS A 290 18.48 3.84 15.12
CA LYS A 290 18.60 3.43 16.53
C LYS A 290 19.36 4.43 17.39
N TYR A 291 20.34 5.14 16.84
CA TYR A 291 21.29 5.94 17.61
C TYR A 291 21.22 7.46 17.33
N LEU A 292 20.54 7.89 16.28
CA LEU A 292 20.30 9.29 15.92
C LEU A 292 18.83 9.67 16.00
#